data_a2313b0864d0f9ddace1d49a85894b2c
#
_entry.id   a2313b0864d0f9ddace1d49a85894b2c
#
_cell.length_a   1.000
_cell.length_b   1.000
_cell.length_c   1.000
_cell.angle_alpha   90.00
_cell.angle_beta   90.00
_cell.angle_gamma   90.00
#
_symmetry.space_group_name_H-M   'P 1'
#
loop_
_entity.id
_entity.type
_entity.pdbx_description
1 polymer ?
#
loop_
_entity_poly.entity_id
_entity_poly.type
_entity_poly.pdbx_seq_one_letter_code
_entity_poly.pdbx_strand_id
1 'polypeptide(L)'
;IKQIEKLLLLLLGFSQKNPGMTRILIGDVLVNENEHLQLRINQLHDRLEATLKQALRFAVSEQQIKTNLDAAAQANLFMCFVVGRWYQFVKSEFRRDPLANWEVQRLNLLPAELR
;
A
#
# COMPACT_ATOMS: atom_id res chain seq x y z
N ILE A 1 13.08 4.10 7.10
CA ILE A 1 11.84 4.80 6.71
C ILE A 1 11.81 5.15 5.22
N LYS A 2 12.96 5.48 4.64
CA LYS A 2 13.05 5.75 3.19
C LYS A 2 12.68 4.53 2.35
N GLN A 3 13.02 3.33 2.80
CA GLN A 3 12.65 2.09 2.14
C GLN A 3 11.13 1.91 2.13
N ILE A 4 10.47 2.24 3.23
CA ILE A 4 9.02 2.17 3.35
C ILE A 4 8.36 3.16 2.37
N GLU A 5 8.86 4.40 2.31
CA GLU A 5 8.37 5.39 1.34
C GLU A 5 8.52 4.89 -0.10
N LYS A 6 9.67 4.29 -0.43
CA LYS A 6 9.91 3.74 -1.76
C LYS A 6 8.93 2.63 -2.10
N LEU A 7 8.64 1.74 -1.15
CA LEU A 7 7.67 0.67 -1.35
C LEU A 7 6.28 1.22 -1.62
N LEU A 8 5.84 2.21 -0.83
CA LEU A 8 4.54 2.83 -1.01
C LEU A 8 4.44 3.55 -2.36
N LEU A 9 5.47 4.32 -2.72
CA LEU A 9 5.54 5.01 -4.01
C LEU A 9 5.54 4.03 -5.17
N LEU A 10 6.22 2.89 -5.02
CA LEU A 10 6.23 1.85 -6.04
C LEU A 10 4.83 1.30 -6.26
N LEU A 11 4.10 0.99 -5.19
CA LEU A 11 2.75 0.45 -5.27
C LEU A 11 1.76 1.45 -5.89
N LEU A 12 1.84 2.70 -5.49
CA LEU A 12 0.98 3.76 -6.03
C LEU A 12 1.33 4.09 -7.48
N GLY A 13 2.64 4.19 -7.78
CA GLY A 13 3.11 4.48 -9.14
C GLY A 13 2.81 3.34 -10.11
N PHE A 14 2.89 2.09 -9.65
CA PHE A 14 2.52 0.94 -10.45
C PHE A 14 1.07 1.03 -10.92
N SER A 15 0.16 1.39 -10.02
CA SER A 15 -1.26 1.48 -10.36
C SER A 15 -1.52 2.55 -11.41
N GLN A 16 -0.84 3.70 -11.29
CA GLN A 16 -0.97 4.80 -12.26
C GLN A 16 -0.57 4.36 -13.67
N LYS A 17 0.47 3.53 -13.78
CA LYS A 17 0.99 3.04 -15.06
C LYS A 17 0.28 1.81 -15.58
N ASN A 18 -0.51 1.15 -14.75
CA ASN A 18 -1.13 -0.14 -15.07
C ASN A 18 -2.62 -0.15 -14.67
N PRO A 19 -3.47 0.66 -15.33
CA PRO A 19 -4.88 0.79 -14.94
C PRO A 19 -5.64 -0.53 -15.00
N GLY A 20 -5.41 -1.34 -16.04
CA GLY A 20 -6.07 -2.63 -16.19
C GLY A 20 -5.73 -3.59 -15.06
N MET A 21 -4.45 -3.68 -14.71
CA MET A 21 -4.00 -4.53 -13.59
C MET A 21 -4.57 -4.02 -12.26
N THR A 22 -4.70 -2.71 -12.09
CA THR A 22 -5.24 -2.13 -10.87
C THR A 22 -6.70 -2.53 -10.67
N ARG A 23 -7.50 -2.61 -11.73
CA ARG A 23 -8.87 -3.13 -11.67
C ARG A 23 -8.90 -4.55 -11.11
N ILE A 24 -7.96 -5.38 -11.55
CA ILE A 24 -7.82 -6.76 -11.06
C ILE A 24 -7.46 -6.74 -9.57
N LEU A 25 -6.49 -5.94 -9.18
CA LEU A 25 -5.97 -5.89 -7.81
C LEU A 25 -7.01 -5.43 -6.78
N ILE A 26 -7.98 -4.61 -7.17
CA ILE A 26 -9.06 -4.19 -6.26
C ILE A 26 -10.26 -5.15 -6.26
N GLY A 27 -10.19 -6.22 -7.04
CA GLY A 27 -11.28 -7.20 -7.10
C GLY A 27 -12.53 -6.69 -7.82
N ASP A 28 -12.35 -6.02 -8.95
CA ASP A 28 -13.48 -5.52 -9.74
C ASP A 28 -14.40 -6.67 -10.15
N VAL A 29 -15.68 -6.36 -10.41
CA VAL A 29 -16.76 -7.32 -10.66
C VAL A 29 -16.40 -8.39 -11.72
N LEU A 30 -15.69 -8.00 -12.78
CA LEU A 30 -15.26 -8.92 -13.83
C LEU A 30 -14.26 -9.96 -13.32
N VAL A 31 -13.55 -9.67 -12.26
CA VAL A 31 -12.56 -10.56 -11.65
C VAL A 31 -13.21 -11.49 -10.63
N ASN A 32 -14.28 -11.03 -9.96
CA ASN A 32 -14.94 -11.78 -8.91
C ASN A 32 -15.63 -13.06 -9.40
N GLU A 33 -15.80 -13.20 -10.70
CA GLU A 33 -16.34 -14.43 -11.30
C GLU A 33 -15.35 -15.60 -11.25
N ASN A 34 -14.06 -15.30 -10.95
CA ASN A 34 -13.01 -16.32 -10.86
C ASN A 34 -12.46 -16.39 -9.42
N GLU A 35 -12.89 -17.41 -8.68
CA GLU A 35 -12.50 -17.60 -7.28
C GLU A 35 -11.00 -17.82 -7.10
N HIS A 36 -10.34 -18.53 -8.03
CA HIS A 36 -8.91 -18.77 -7.98
C HIS A 36 -8.13 -17.47 -8.12
N LEU A 37 -8.55 -16.59 -9.00
CA LEU A 37 -7.91 -15.30 -9.20
C LEU A 37 -8.07 -14.43 -7.97
N GLN A 38 -9.27 -14.40 -7.36
CA GLN A 38 -9.51 -13.64 -6.15
C GLN A 38 -8.63 -14.13 -5.00
N LEU A 39 -8.48 -15.45 -4.88
CA LEU A 39 -7.62 -16.03 -3.85
C LEU A 39 -6.15 -15.58 -4.04
N ARG A 40 -5.66 -15.60 -5.27
CA ARG A 40 -4.29 -15.16 -5.58
C ARG A 40 -4.09 -13.67 -5.32
N ILE A 41 -5.10 -12.87 -5.61
CA ILE A 41 -5.07 -11.42 -5.32
C ILE A 41 -4.97 -11.19 -3.81
N ASN A 42 -5.78 -11.91 -3.03
CA ASN A 42 -5.75 -11.81 -1.57
C ASN A 42 -4.38 -12.21 -1.02
N GLN A 43 -3.79 -13.28 -1.57
CA GLN A 43 -2.44 -13.72 -1.18
C GLN A 43 -1.39 -12.66 -1.51
N LEU A 44 -1.52 -11.99 -2.67
CA LEU A 44 -0.61 -10.91 -3.04
C LEU A 44 -0.72 -9.74 -2.06
N HIS A 45 -1.94 -9.33 -1.71
CA HIS A 45 -2.14 -8.28 -0.71
C HIS A 45 -1.49 -8.65 0.62
N ASP A 46 -1.67 -9.89 1.06
CA ASP A 46 -1.07 -10.38 2.31
C ASP A 46 0.46 -10.33 2.25
N ARG A 47 1.06 -10.68 1.12
CA ARG A 47 2.50 -10.62 0.92
C ARG A 47 3.03 -9.19 0.93
N LEU A 48 2.31 -8.26 0.31
CA LEU A 48 2.68 -6.85 0.30
C LEU A 48 2.63 -6.28 1.72
N GLU A 49 1.58 -6.62 2.47
CA GLU A 49 1.46 -6.19 3.85
C GLU A 49 2.58 -6.79 4.72
N ALA A 50 2.91 -8.06 4.52
CA ALA A 50 4.03 -8.71 5.21
C ALA A 50 5.37 -8.04 4.90
N THR A 51 5.58 -7.64 3.65
CA THR A 51 6.80 -6.93 3.24
C THR A 51 6.91 -5.58 3.96
N LEU A 52 5.82 -4.84 4.04
CA LEU A 52 5.77 -3.56 4.76
C LEU A 52 6.01 -3.76 6.26
N LYS A 53 5.42 -4.81 6.84
CA LYS A 53 5.62 -5.17 8.24
C LYS A 53 7.10 -5.46 8.54
N GLN A 54 7.77 -6.21 7.67
CA GLN A 54 9.20 -6.50 7.82
C GLN A 54 10.05 -5.24 7.73
N ALA A 55 9.72 -4.35 6.80
CA ALA A 55 10.42 -3.07 6.66
C ALA A 55 10.27 -2.21 7.92
N LEU A 56 9.07 -2.22 8.53
CA LEU A 56 8.81 -1.50 9.78
C LEU A 56 9.60 -2.10 10.94
N ARG A 57 9.63 -3.42 11.05
CA ARG A 57 10.42 -4.10 12.09
C ARG A 57 11.90 -3.80 11.95
N PHE A 58 12.40 -3.77 10.73
CA PHE A 58 13.79 -3.40 10.48
C PHE A 58 14.06 -1.96 10.92
N ALA A 59 13.16 -1.02 10.58
CA ALA A 59 13.30 0.38 10.98
C ALA A 59 13.28 0.54 12.50
N VAL A 60 12.48 -0.25 13.22
CA VAL A 60 12.46 -0.27 14.67
C VAL A 60 13.80 -0.79 15.20
N SER A 61 14.31 -1.90 14.66
CA SER A 61 15.56 -2.52 15.11
C SER A 61 16.76 -1.60 14.86
N GLU A 62 16.72 -0.78 13.82
CA GLU A 62 17.76 0.20 13.51
C GLU A 62 17.53 1.55 14.23
N GLN A 63 16.58 1.59 15.14
CA GLN A 63 16.26 2.78 15.94
C GLN A 63 15.86 4.00 15.11
N GLN A 64 15.30 3.78 13.93
CA GLN A 64 14.85 4.86 13.05
C GLN A 64 13.47 5.38 13.47
N ILE A 65 12.65 4.53 14.10
CA ILE A 65 11.32 4.87 14.59
C ILE A 65 11.12 4.28 15.99
N LYS A 66 10.02 4.66 16.65
CA LYS A 66 9.73 4.25 18.02
C LYS A 66 9.67 2.73 18.18
N THR A 67 10.28 2.23 19.26
CA THR A 67 10.35 0.79 19.54
C THR A 67 9.01 0.18 19.94
N ASN A 68 8.07 0.98 20.42
CA ASN A 68 6.73 0.50 20.81
C ASN A 68 5.71 0.53 19.66
N LEU A 69 6.16 0.73 18.43
CA LEU A 69 5.29 0.71 17.27
C LEU A 69 4.74 -0.70 17.03
N ASP A 70 3.44 -0.80 16.83
CA ASP A 70 2.81 -2.05 16.36
C ASP A 70 3.01 -2.15 14.85
N ALA A 71 4.02 -2.92 14.44
CA ALA A 71 4.38 -3.05 13.03
C ALA A 71 3.26 -3.67 12.19
N ALA A 72 2.52 -4.63 12.74
CA ALA A 72 1.42 -5.28 12.04
C ALA A 72 0.28 -4.29 11.77
N ALA A 73 -0.11 -3.52 12.79
CA ALA A 73 -1.16 -2.52 12.65
C ALA A 73 -0.77 -1.41 11.68
N GLN A 74 0.49 -0.96 11.75
CA GLN A 74 0.98 0.08 10.87
C GLN A 74 1.06 -0.40 9.41
N ALA A 75 1.49 -1.64 9.17
CA ALA A 75 1.53 -2.23 7.84
C ALA A 75 0.11 -2.34 7.25
N ASN A 76 -0.86 -2.72 8.06
CA ASN A 76 -2.25 -2.77 7.65
C ASN A 76 -2.75 -1.37 7.25
N LEU A 77 -2.41 -0.34 8.02
CA LEU A 77 -2.77 1.04 7.68
C LEU A 77 -2.20 1.45 6.33
N PHE A 78 -0.94 1.10 6.06
CA PHE A 78 -0.31 1.37 4.76
C PHE A 78 -1.06 0.68 3.62
N MET A 79 -1.43 -0.59 3.80
CA MET A 79 -2.18 -1.31 2.77
C MET A 79 -3.57 -0.73 2.56
N CYS A 80 -4.24 -0.32 3.62
CA CYS A 80 -5.53 0.35 3.50
C CYS A 80 -5.42 1.64 2.69
N PHE A 81 -4.36 2.40 2.90
CA PHE A 81 -4.10 3.62 2.14
C PHE A 81 -3.87 3.30 0.65
N VAL A 82 -3.00 2.32 0.37
CA VAL A 82 -2.68 1.94 -1.01
C VAL A 82 -3.92 1.42 -1.74
N VAL A 83 -4.65 0.48 -1.13
CA VAL A 83 -5.85 -0.10 -1.73
C VAL A 83 -6.93 0.96 -1.92
N GLY A 84 -7.09 1.87 -0.97
CA GLY A 84 -8.02 2.99 -1.09
C GLY A 84 -7.69 3.89 -2.28
N ARG A 85 -6.40 4.18 -2.50
CA ARG A 85 -5.94 4.95 -3.65
C ARG A 85 -6.18 4.21 -4.96
N TRP A 86 -5.91 2.92 -4.99
CA TRP A 86 -6.20 2.08 -6.16
C TRP A 86 -7.68 2.10 -6.49
N TYR A 87 -8.53 1.95 -5.46
CA TYR A 87 -9.97 1.97 -5.61
C TYR A 87 -10.45 3.32 -6.18
N GLN A 88 -10.00 4.42 -5.62
CA GLN A 88 -10.37 5.75 -6.10
C GLN A 88 -9.95 5.97 -7.56
N PHE A 89 -8.77 5.49 -7.92
CA PHE A 89 -8.27 5.58 -9.29
C PHE A 89 -9.18 4.86 -10.26
N VAL A 90 -9.50 3.60 -9.97
CA VAL A 90 -10.36 2.78 -10.84
C VAL A 90 -11.78 3.32 -10.90
N LYS A 91 -12.36 3.66 -9.75
CA LYS A 91 -13.77 4.10 -9.67
C LYS A 91 -14.00 5.48 -10.27
N SER A 92 -12.98 6.29 -10.38
CA SER A 92 -13.06 7.59 -11.06
C SER A 92 -12.75 7.50 -12.56
N GLU A 93 -12.76 6.30 -13.13
CA GLU A 93 -12.37 6.06 -14.53
C GLU A 93 -10.95 6.54 -14.79
N PHE A 94 -10.05 6.25 -13.82
CA PHE A 94 -8.62 6.57 -13.89
C PHE A 94 -8.30 8.06 -13.88
N ARG A 95 -9.20 8.89 -13.36
CA ARG A 95 -9.00 10.34 -13.27
C ARG A 95 -8.30 10.77 -11.98
N ARG A 96 -8.58 10.08 -10.87
CA ARG A 96 -7.97 10.41 -9.57
C ARG A 96 -6.61 9.75 -9.47
N ASP A 97 -5.56 10.56 -9.60
CA ASP A 97 -4.18 10.09 -9.56
C ASP A 97 -3.88 9.43 -8.21
N PRO A 98 -3.40 8.17 -8.19
CA PRO A 98 -3.02 7.50 -6.93
C PRO A 98 -1.95 8.23 -6.15
N LEU A 99 -1.13 9.05 -6.80
CA LEU A 99 -0.06 9.83 -6.16
C LEU A 99 -0.52 11.22 -5.71
N ALA A 100 -1.79 11.59 -5.95
CA ALA A 100 -2.28 12.90 -5.57
C ALA A 100 -2.14 13.11 -4.05
N ASN A 101 -1.65 14.29 -3.67
CA ASN A 101 -1.48 14.71 -2.28
C ASN A 101 -0.47 13.87 -1.48
N TRP A 102 0.35 13.06 -2.14
CA TRP A 102 1.31 12.19 -1.45
C TRP A 102 2.25 13.00 -0.54
N GLU A 103 2.78 14.12 -1.02
CA GLU A 103 3.75 14.92 -0.27
C GLU A 103 3.19 15.45 1.05
N VAL A 104 1.89 15.69 1.10
CA VAL A 104 1.23 16.16 2.33
C VAL A 104 0.79 14.97 3.18
N GLN A 105 0.16 13.99 2.56
CA GLN A 105 -0.43 12.86 3.29
C GLN A 105 0.62 11.93 3.90
N ARG A 106 1.79 11.82 3.29
CA ARG A 106 2.86 10.99 3.83
C ARG A 106 3.27 11.42 5.24
N LEU A 107 3.14 12.71 5.55
CA LEU A 107 3.49 13.23 6.87
C LEU A 107 2.57 12.70 7.98
N ASN A 108 1.32 12.38 7.63
CA ASN A 108 0.38 11.79 8.58
C ASN A 108 0.38 10.27 8.54
N LEU A 109 0.76 9.69 7.40
CA LEU A 109 0.75 8.24 7.20
C LEU A 109 1.97 7.56 7.81
N LEU A 110 3.16 8.14 7.59
CA LEU A 110 4.42 7.54 8.04
C LEU A 110 4.68 7.82 9.51
N PRO A 111 5.22 6.84 10.26
CA PRO A 111 5.61 7.10 11.64
C PRO A 111 6.74 8.12 11.72
N ALA A 112 6.77 8.87 12.81
CA ALA A 112 7.81 9.87 13.03
C ALA A 112 9.18 9.22 13.13
N GLU A 113 10.16 9.79 12.45
CA GLU A 113 11.55 9.32 12.56
C GLU A 113 12.14 9.78 13.89
N LEU A 114 12.94 8.89 14.49
CA LEU A 114 13.75 9.21 15.64
C LEU A 114 15.01 9.93 15.15
N ARG A 115 15.41 10.97 15.90
CA ARG A 115 16.63 11.72 15.61
C ARG A 115 17.79 11.25 16.48
#